data_6e22b1a734fffd77bb5b5e1d10238947
#
_entry.id   6e22b1a734fffd77bb5b5e1d10238947
#
_cell.length_a   1.000
_cell.length_b   1.000
_cell.length_c   1.000
_cell.angle_alpha   90.00
_cell.angle_beta   90.00
_cell.angle_gamma   90.00
#
_symmetry.space_group_name_H-M   'P 1'
#
loop_
_entity.id
_entity.type
_entity.pdbx_description
1 polymer ?
#
loop_
_entity_poly.entity_id
_entity_poly.type
_entity_poly.pdbx_seq_one_letter_code
_entity_poly.pdbx_strand_id
1 'polypeptide(L)'
;MEKNLSSRDDDALHSLSASSSYDSVYDLLHYHERGNGLTINGKPSYSIEDAGEQITRDNVSWNGSNVFGKSANLTFKFLQSARSTPDGDTGFVKFNAAQVSQAKLALQSWADLANVTFTEVTGNQSANVTFGNYTRDSSGRLDYGTQAYAYLPGSGSASGTTWYNYNVDNIRSPDKMEYGRETLTHEIGHALGLNHPGDYNAGEGNPSYNDVSYAEDTRQFSIMSYWSEKNTGGDFNGHYAAAPMLDDIAAIQRLYGANMTTRTGDSVYGFNSNTDRDFYTATSSSKALIFSVWDAGGNDTFDLSGYSNNQRINLNEGSLSDVGGLKGNVSIAHGVTIENAIGGSGNDLLIGNGADNVLRGGAGLDPRFSDRCR
;
A
#
# COMPACT_ATOMS: atom_id res chain seq x y z
N MET A 1 -22.68 -0.54 -64.50
CA MET A 1 -23.12 -1.04 -63.18
C MET A 1 -21.88 -1.19 -62.31
N GLU A 2 -21.38 -0.06 -61.82
CA GLU A 2 -20.27 -0.04 -60.82
C GLU A 2 -20.92 -0.10 -59.46
N LYS A 3 -20.60 -1.14 -58.69
CA LYS A 3 -20.97 -1.24 -57.30
C LYS A 3 -19.86 -0.72 -56.41
N ASN A 4 -20.12 0.40 -55.73
CA ASN A 4 -19.36 0.90 -54.60
C ASN A 4 -19.07 -0.20 -53.56
N LEU A 5 -17.80 -0.56 -53.42
CA LEU A 5 -17.28 -1.49 -52.40
C LEU A 5 -16.33 -0.82 -51.41
N SER A 6 -16.40 0.53 -51.26
CA SER A 6 -15.42 1.25 -50.44
C SER A 6 -15.95 1.73 -49.05
N SER A 7 -17.27 1.63 -48.78
CA SER A 7 -17.82 2.18 -47.54
C SER A 7 -18.08 1.14 -46.42
N ARG A 8 -18.05 -0.17 -46.75
CA ARG A 8 -18.32 -1.22 -45.77
C ARG A 8 -17.05 -1.70 -45.04
N ASP A 9 -15.88 -1.62 -45.69
CA ASP A 9 -14.64 -2.09 -45.07
C ASP A 9 -14.06 -1.03 -44.11
N ASP A 10 -14.22 0.26 -44.41
CA ASP A 10 -13.81 1.34 -43.54
C ASP A 10 -14.68 1.43 -42.28
N ASP A 11 -16.01 1.25 -42.39
CA ASP A 11 -16.92 1.21 -41.25
C ASP A 11 -16.67 -0.02 -40.35
N ALA A 12 -16.28 -1.16 -40.95
CA ALA A 12 -15.95 -2.36 -40.19
C ALA A 12 -14.60 -2.22 -39.46
N LEU A 13 -13.59 -1.57 -40.06
CA LEU A 13 -12.31 -1.29 -39.44
C LEU A 13 -12.44 -0.23 -38.32
N HIS A 14 -13.25 0.81 -38.54
CA HIS A 14 -13.56 1.79 -37.49
C HIS A 14 -14.38 1.17 -36.36
N SER A 15 -15.32 0.28 -36.64
CA SER A 15 -16.08 -0.40 -35.59
C SER A 15 -15.22 -1.39 -34.81
N LEU A 16 -14.29 -2.10 -35.43
CA LEU A 16 -13.36 -3.00 -34.76
C LEU A 16 -12.33 -2.24 -33.89
N SER A 17 -11.83 -1.09 -34.37
CA SER A 17 -10.92 -0.26 -33.55
C SER A 17 -11.64 0.43 -32.41
N ALA A 18 -12.87 0.88 -32.59
CA ALA A 18 -13.71 1.44 -31.55
C ALA A 18 -14.14 0.40 -30.51
N SER A 19 -14.46 -0.85 -30.91
CA SER A 19 -14.76 -1.93 -29.99
C SER A 19 -13.53 -2.32 -29.15
N SER A 20 -12.35 -2.45 -29.76
CA SER A 20 -11.13 -2.80 -29.04
C SER A 20 -10.68 -1.73 -28.04
N SER A 21 -10.87 -0.46 -28.36
CA SER A 21 -10.61 0.65 -27.43
C SER A 21 -11.65 0.69 -26.30
N TYR A 22 -12.91 0.43 -26.61
CA TYR A 22 -13.97 0.34 -25.61
C TYR A 22 -13.75 -0.85 -24.67
N ASP A 23 -13.38 -2.01 -25.21
CA ASP A 23 -13.08 -3.20 -24.42
C ASP A 23 -11.89 -2.93 -23.45
N SER A 24 -10.85 -2.25 -23.91
CA SER A 24 -9.69 -1.89 -23.06
C SER A 24 -10.06 -0.91 -21.94
N VAL A 25 -10.96 0.05 -22.21
CA VAL A 25 -11.50 0.96 -21.20
C VAL A 25 -12.37 0.22 -20.19
N TYR A 26 -13.27 -0.62 -20.70
CA TYR A 26 -14.16 -1.45 -19.88
C TYR A 26 -13.30 -2.33 -18.95
N ASP A 27 -12.31 -3.03 -19.49
CA ASP A 27 -11.41 -3.89 -18.72
C ASP A 27 -10.66 -3.12 -17.62
N LEU A 28 -10.25 -1.86 -17.88
CA LEU A 28 -9.57 -1.05 -16.87
C LEU A 28 -10.52 -0.50 -15.82
N LEU A 29 -11.73 -0.10 -16.19
CA LEU A 29 -12.75 0.37 -15.24
C LEU A 29 -13.20 -0.74 -14.30
N HIS A 30 -13.26 -1.98 -14.79
CA HIS A 30 -13.64 -3.15 -14.01
C HIS A 30 -12.44 -3.97 -13.50
N TYR A 31 -11.24 -3.40 -13.61
CA TYR A 31 -10.01 -4.03 -13.14
C TYR A 31 -10.03 -4.10 -11.61
N HIS A 32 -10.13 -5.33 -11.09
CA HIS A 32 -10.30 -5.59 -9.66
C HIS A 32 -11.61 -5.06 -9.05
N GLU A 33 -12.74 -5.24 -9.74
CA GLU A 33 -14.04 -5.11 -9.08
C GLU A 33 -14.08 -6.00 -7.84
N ARG A 34 -14.56 -5.43 -6.73
CA ARG A 34 -14.55 -6.10 -5.44
C ARG A 34 -15.80 -5.79 -4.60
N GLY A 35 -16.07 -6.63 -3.61
CA GLY A 35 -17.26 -6.48 -2.76
C GLY A 35 -18.57 -6.90 -3.45
N ASN A 36 -19.67 -6.32 -3.03
CA ASN A 36 -21.01 -6.52 -3.61
C ASN A 36 -21.47 -7.98 -3.73
N GLY A 37 -20.99 -8.87 -2.84
CA GLY A 37 -21.31 -10.29 -2.88
C GLY A 37 -20.60 -11.08 -3.99
N LEU A 38 -19.59 -10.49 -4.64
CA LEU A 38 -18.77 -11.17 -5.63
C LEU A 38 -18.00 -12.33 -4.99
N THR A 39 -17.72 -13.33 -5.81
CA THR A 39 -16.83 -14.44 -5.45
C THR A 39 -15.73 -14.55 -6.50
N ILE A 40 -14.48 -14.49 -6.06
CA ILE A 40 -13.29 -14.56 -6.90
C ILE A 40 -12.50 -15.81 -6.52
N ASN A 41 -12.27 -16.70 -7.47
CA ASN A 41 -11.55 -17.98 -7.24
C ASN A 41 -12.12 -18.80 -6.07
N GLY A 42 -13.45 -18.79 -5.91
CA GLY A 42 -14.15 -19.52 -4.85
C GLY A 42 -14.11 -18.85 -3.46
N LYS A 43 -13.58 -17.64 -3.36
CA LYS A 43 -13.51 -16.85 -2.11
C LYS A 43 -14.43 -15.63 -2.19
N PRO A 44 -15.05 -15.22 -1.08
CA PRO A 44 -15.80 -13.96 -1.06
C PRO A 44 -14.85 -12.82 -1.39
N SER A 45 -15.31 -11.85 -2.18
CA SER A 45 -14.63 -10.60 -2.42
C SER A 45 -15.11 -9.57 -1.39
N TYR A 46 -14.19 -8.87 -0.74
CA TYR A 46 -14.51 -7.82 0.23
C TYR A 46 -14.36 -6.44 -0.41
N SER A 47 -15.26 -5.53 -0.08
CA SER A 47 -15.07 -4.11 -0.33
C SER A 47 -13.83 -3.59 0.42
N ILE A 48 -13.39 -2.38 0.12
CA ILE A 48 -12.27 -1.75 0.85
C ILE A 48 -12.64 -1.57 2.33
N GLU A 49 -13.89 -1.21 2.60
CA GLU A 49 -14.42 -1.05 3.96
C GLU A 49 -14.50 -2.38 4.70
N ASP A 50 -15.04 -3.42 4.08
CA ASP A 50 -15.13 -4.77 4.68
C ASP A 50 -13.73 -5.32 5.00
N ALA A 51 -12.76 -5.10 4.11
CA ALA A 51 -11.36 -5.47 4.34
C ALA A 51 -10.74 -4.67 5.49
N GLY A 52 -11.00 -3.36 5.56
CA GLY A 52 -10.58 -2.52 6.68
C GLY A 52 -11.17 -2.97 8.02
N GLU A 53 -12.44 -3.39 8.04
CA GLU A 53 -13.06 -3.99 9.23
C GLU A 53 -12.42 -5.33 9.61
N GLN A 54 -12.16 -6.18 8.63
CA GLN A 54 -11.51 -7.48 8.83
C GLN A 54 -10.09 -7.32 9.40
N ILE A 55 -9.30 -6.38 8.88
CA ILE A 55 -7.94 -6.08 9.35
C ILE A 55 -7.96 -5.50 10.76
N THR A 56 -9.04 -4.86 11.17
CA THR A 56 -9.22 -4.28 12.52
C THR A 56 -10.22 -5.05 13.38
N ARG A 57 -10.44 -6.34 13.14
CA ARG A 57 -11.49 -7.16 13.77
C ARG A 57 -11.43 -7.26 15.29
N ASP A 58 -10.26 -7.11 15.89
CA ASP A 58 -10.12 -7.08 17.35
C ASP A 58 -10.60 -5.76 17.96
N ASN A 59 -10.88 -4.76 17.12
CA ASN A 59 -11.40 -3.46 17.54
C ASN A 59 -10.57 -2.78 18.64
N VAL A 60 -9.24 -2.95 18.61
CA VAL A 60 -8.32 -2.37 19.58
C VAL A 60 -7.51 -1.23 18.96
N SER A 61 -7.30 -0.18 19.74
CA SER A 61 -6.44 0.93 19.37
C SER A 61 -5.79 1.53 20.63
N TRP A 62 -4.91 2.50 20.48
CA TRP A 62 -4.36 3.24 21.64
C TRP A 62 -5.40 4.09 22.39
N ASN A 63 -6.60 4.21 21.85
CA ASN A 63 -7.74 4.84 22.52
C ASN A 63 -8.61 3.84 23.31
N GLY A 64 -8.26 2.55 23.28
CA GLY A 64 -9.00 1.46 23.92
C GLY A 64 -9.76 0.59 22.94
N SER A 65 -10.50 -0.39 23.46
CA SER A 65 -11.30 -1.32 22.67
C SER A 65 -12.61 -0.69 22.22
N ASN A 66 -13.03 -0.96 20.97
CA ASN A 66 -14.27 -0.45 20.37
C ASN A 66 -14.35 1.09 20.33
N VAL A 67 -13.20 1.78 20.24
CA VAL A 67 -13.13 3.23 20.06
C VAL A 67 -12.60 3.50 18.64
N PHE A 68 -13.43 4.10 17.79
CA PHE A 68 -13.15 4.33 16.38
C PHE A 68 -13.09 5.82 16.05
N GLY A 69 -12.33 6.16 15.00
CA GLY A 69 -12.25 7.52 14.45
C GLY A 69 -11.61 8.55 15.38
N LYS A 70 -10.94 8.13 16.46
CA LYS A 70 -10.39 9.01 17.48
C LYS A 70 -8.88 9.15 17.34
N SER A 71 -8.39 10.39 17.23
CA SER A 71 -6.96 10.71 17.13
C SER A 71 -6.14 10.19 18.31
N ALA A 72 -4.87 9.90 18.07
CA ALA A 72 -3.91 9.49 19.10
C ALA A 72 -2.55 10.19 18.94
N ASN A 73 -2.01 10.69 20.04
CA ASN A 73 -0.64 11.19 20.12
C ASN A 73 0.23 10.12 20.76
N LEU A 74 1.06 9.47 19.96
CA LEU A 74 1.84 8.33 20.36
C LEU A 74 3.31 8.70 20.55
N THR A 75 3.97 8.01 21.46
CA THR A 75 5.41 8.09 21.61
C THR A 75 6.08 6.83 21.09
N PHE A 76 7.28 6.96 20.56
CA PHE A 76 8.08 5.82 20.17
C PHE A 76 9.53 5.92 20.63
N LYS A 77 10.20 4.78 20.74
CA LYS A 77 11.64 4.76 21.03
C LYS A 77 12.35 3.53 20.47
N PHE A 78 13.62 3.70 20.18
CA PHE A 78 14.54 2.62 19.89
C PHE A 78 15.19 2.12 21.18
N LEU A 79 14.97 0.84 21.51
CA LEU A 79 15.47 0.24 22.74
C LEU A 79 17.00 0.26 22.77
N GLN A 80 17.56 0.57 23.93
CA GLN A 80 19.01 0.57 24.14
C GLN A 80 19.52 -0.71 24.80
N SER A 81 18.62 -1.45 25.45
CA SER A 81 18.86 -2.77 26.03
C SER A 81 17.54 -3.50 26.23
N ALA A 82 17.57 -4.81 26.16
CA ALA A 82 16.52 -5.69 26.63
C ALA A 82 17.15 -7.00 27.11
N ARG A 83 16.59 -7.64 28.12
CA ARG A 83 17.03 -8.95 28.60
C ARG A 83 16.49 -10.05 27.67
N SER A 84 15.25 -9.94 27.32
CA SER A 84 14.53 -10.81 26.39
C SER A 84 13.36 -10.04 25.76
N THR A 85 12.83 -10.58 24.68
CA THR A 85 11.53 -10.17 24.14
C THR A 85 10.41 -10.69 25.04
N PRO A 86 9.15 -10.28 24.84
CA PRO A 86 8.01 -10.87 25.56
C PRO A 86 7.86 -12.39 25.34
N ASP A 87 8.21 -12.89 24.16
CA ASP A 87 8.17 -14.34 23.84
C ASP A 87 9.38 -15.13 24.37
N GLY A 88 10.31 -14.43 25.03
CA GLY A 88 11.48 -15.04 25.63
C GLY A 88 12.70 -15.08 24.72
N ASP A 89 12.64 -14.54 23.50
CA ASP A 89 13.78 -14.48 22.60
C ASP A 89 14.87 -13.57 23.18
N THR A 90 16.11 -13.88 22.84
CA THR A 90 17.29 -13.27 23.47
C THR A 90 18.31 -12.76 22.44
N GLY A 91 19.45 -12.28 22.91
CA GLY A 91 20.49 -11.78 22.03
C GLY A 91 20.13 -10.41 21.45
N PHE A 92 19.68 -9.49 22.32
CA PHE A 92 19.31 -8.14 21.94
C PHE A 92 20.41 -7.41 21.16
N VAL A 93 20.01 -6.74 20.08
CA VAL A 93 20.86 -5.82 19.31
C VAL A 93 20.09 -4.51 19.11
N LYS A 94 20.78 -3.38 19.29
CA LYS A 94 20.18 -2.06 19.02
C LYS A 94 19.89 -1.90 17.54
N PHE A 95 18.88 -1.11 17.20
CA PHE A 95 18.69 -0.63 15.84
C PHE A 95 19.94 0.14 15.37
N ASN A 96 20.40 -0.21 14.17
CA ASN A 96 21.45 0.56 13.49
C ASN A 96 20.85 1.79 12.79
N ALA A 97 21.74 2.65 12.23
CA ALA A 97 21.29 3.91 11.62
C ALA A 97 20.35 3.72 10.43
N ALA A 98 20.54 2.67 9.61
CA ALA A 98 19.65 2.36 8.49
C ALA A 98 18.26 1.96 8.98
N GLN A 99 18.19 1.06 9.96
CA GLN A 99 16.93 0.66 10.58
C GLN A 99 16.19 1.84 11.20
N VAL A 100 16.89 2.71 11.94
CA VAL A 100 16.32 3.93 12.56
C VAL A 100 15.72 4.85 11.48
N SER A 101 16.46 5.10 10.41
CA SER A 101 16.01 5.95 9.30
C SER A 101 14.76 5.39 8.65
N GLN A 102 14.75 4.10 8.30
CA GLN A 102 13.63 3.45 7.62
C GLN A 102 12.40 3.29 8.52
N ALA A 103 12.59 3.03 9.82
CA ALA A 103 11.49 2.99 10.77
C ALA A 103 10.80 4.36 10.94
N LYS A 104 11.56 5.45 10.93
CA LYS A 104 10.98 6.81 10.96
C LYS A 104 10.18 7.13 9.71
N LEU A 105 10.65 6.73 8.53
CA LEU A 105 9.88 6.87 7.28
C LEU A 105 8.61 6.01 7.28
N ALA A 106 8.69 4.80 7.86
CA ALA A 106 7.52 3.93 8.03
C ALA A 106 6.49 4.54 9.00
N LEU A 107 6.91 5.06 10.15
CA LEU A 107 6.02 5.80 11.07
C LEU A 107 5.35 6.99 10.38
N GLN A 108 6.11 7.73 9.58
CA GLN A 108 5.60 8.88 8.84
C GLN A 108 4.54 8.46 7.82
N SER A 109 4.72 7.32 7.12
CA SER A 109 3.72 6.83 6.17
C SER A 109 2.36 6.53 6.82
N TRP A 110 2.33 6.01 8.06
CA TRP A 110 1.11 5.83 8.83
C TRP A 110 0.50 7.15 9.32
N ALA A 111 1.32 8.09 9.78
CA ALA A 111 0.86 9.41 10.24
C ALA A 111 0.24 10.25 9.12
N ASP A 112 0.67 10.05 7.87
CA ASP A 112 0.08 10.71 6.72
C ASP A 112 -1.39 10.31 6.48
N LEU A 113 -1.76 9.09 6.85
CA LEU A 113 -3.05 8.49 6.49
C LEU A 113 -4.16 8.76 7.50
N ALA A 114 -3.80 8.81 8.78
CA ALA A 114 -4.76 8.87 9.88
C ALA A 114 -4.32 9.88 10.94
N ASN A 115 -5.25 10.24 11.83
CA ASN A 115 -5.02 11.21 12.92
C ASN A 115 -4.15 10.62 14.03
N VAL A 116 -2.96 10.16 13.69
CA VAL A 116 -1.93 9.70 14.63
C VAL A 116 -0.68 10.56 14.50
N THR A 117 -0.06 10.89 15.62
CA THR A 117 1.23 11.57 15.66
C THR A 117 2.25 10.73 16.42
N PHE A 118 3.51 10.82 16.05
CA PHE A 118 4.60 10.07 16.68
C PHE A 118 5.68 11.01 17.19
N THR A 119 5.99 10.92 18.49
CA THR A 119 7.06 11.67 19.14
C THR A 119 8.12 10.72 19.65
N GLU A 120 9.36 10.89 19.21
CA GLU A 120 10.48 10.09 19.72
C GLU A 120 10.81 10.48 21.16
N VAL A 121 10.92 9.47 22.03
CA VAL A 121 11.33 9.62 23.42
C VAL A 121 12.59 8.80 23.67
N THR A 122 13.39 9.20 24.66
CA THR A 122 14.67 8.58 24.98
C THR A 122 14.83 8.26 26.46
N GLY A 123 15.87 7.55 26.82
CA GLY A 123 16.18 7.21 28.19
C GLY A 123 15.12 6.35 28.84
N ASN A 124 14.72 6.69 30.08
CA ASN A 124 13.77 5.91 30.86
C ASN A 124 12.28 6.27 30.62
N GLN A 125 12.00 7.14 29.65
CA GLN A 125 10.62 7.46 29.29
C GLN A 125 9.91 6.23 28.72
N SER A 126 8.64 6.02 29.09
CA SER A 126 7.79 5.01 28.44
C SER A 126 7.42 5.46 27.04
N ALA A 127 7.24 4.50 26.14
CA ALA A 127 6.78 4.75 24.79
C ALA A 127 5.63 3.80 24.45
N ASN A 128 4.73 4.26 23.58
CA ASN A 128 3.66 3.44 23.03
C ASN A 128 4.22 2.38 22.07
N VAL A 129 5.12 2.78 21.16
CA VAL A 129 5.75 1.88 20.20
C VAL A 129 7.23 1.77 20.51
N THR A 130 7.77 0.54 20.56
CA THR A 130 9.19 0.33 20.80
C THR A 130 9.80 -0.58 19.75
N PHE A 131 11.03 -0.30 19.37
CA PHE A 131 11.79 -1.03 18.36
C PHE A 131 13.01 -1.71 18.98
N GLY A 132 13.14 -3.01 18.78
CA GLY A 132 14.30 -3.78 19.22
C GLY A 132 14.60 -4.94 18.28
N ASN A 133 15.89 -5.32 18.20
CA ASN A 133 16.29 -6.53 17.50
C ASN A 133 16.58 -7.65 18.51
N TYR A 134 16.46 -8.88 18.04
CA TYR A 134 16.92 -10.10 18.72
C TYR A 134 17.69 -10.98 17.74
N THR A 135 18.41 -12.00 18.23
CA THR A 135 19.18 -12.93 17.38
C THR A 135 18.92 -14.38 17.72
N ARG A 136 18.31 -14.68 18.86
CA ARG A 136 18.14 -16.03 19.37
C ARG A 136 16.68 -16.25 19.75
N ASP A 137 16.18 -17.43 19.44
CA ASP A 137 14.88 -17.90 19.90
C ASP A 137 14.84 -18.07 21.45
N SER A 138 13.68 -18.35 21.98
CA SER A 138 13.45 -18.56 23.42
C SER A 138 14.23 -19.75 23.98
N SER A 139 14.71 -20.68 23.14
CA SER A 139 15.59 -21.79 23.53
C SER A 139 17.08 -21.39 23.57
N GLY A 140 17.41 -20.16 23.15
CA GLY A 140 18.78 -19.63 23.08
C GLY A 140 19.55 -20.00 21.81
N ARG A 141 18.89 -20.61 20.80
CA ARG A 141 19.48 -20.91 19.49
C ARG A 141 19.41 -19.70 18.59
N LEU A 142 20.37 -19.58 17.64
CA LEU A 142 20.25 -18.55 16.59
C LEU A 142 18.95 -18.80 15.80
N ASP A 143 18.12 -17.77 15.72
CA ASP A 143 16.89 -17.81 14.93
C ASP A 143 17.20 -17.42 13.49
N TYR A 144 16.70 -18.21 12.53
CA TYR A 144 16.76 -17.95 11.09
C TYR A 144 15.37 -18.16 10.44
N GLY A 145 14.34 -18.39 11.24
CA GLY A 145 13.00 -18.76 10.76
C GLY A 145 12.00 -17.60 10.81
N THR A 146 12.13 -16.73 11.80
CA THR A 146 11.21 -15.62 12.01
C THR A 146 11.79 -14.33 11.42
N GLN A 147 11.01 -13.53 10.73
CA GLN A 147 11.40 -12.21 10.18
C GLN A 147 11.31 -11.13 11.26
N ALA A 148 10.12 -10.97 11.83
CA ALA A 148 9.79 -10.00 12.86
C ALA A 148 8.44 -10.36 13.49
N TYR A 149 8.07 -9.68 14.55
CA TYR A 149 6.74 -9.72 15.16
C TYR A 149 6.47 -8.48 16.02
N ALA A 150 5.20 -8.20 16.27
CA ALA A 150 4.76 -7.09 17.08
C ALA A 150 3.52 -7.45 17.91
N TYR A 151 3.22 -6.63 18.90
CA TYR A 151 2.06 -6.77 19.76
C TYR A 151 1.09 -5.61 19.57
N LEU A 152 -0.18 -5.94 19.47
CA LEU A 152 -1.28 -4.98 19.36
C LEU A 152 -1.33 -4.03 20.56
N PRO A 153 -1.97 -2.87 20.44
CA PRO A 153 -2.28 -1.98 21.56
C PRO A 153 -3.06 -2.73 22.66
N GLY A 154 -2.76 -2.42 23.92
CA GLY A 154 -3.41 -3.05 25.06
C GLY A 154 -2.86 -2.55 26.39
N SER A 155 -3.12 -3.28 27.47
CA SER A 155 -2.68 -2.94 28.82
C SER A 155 -1.45 -3.72 29.31
N GLY A 156 -1.00 -4.71 28.55
CA GLY A 156 0.14 -5.55 28.91
C GLY A 156 1.49 -4.88 28.62
N SER A 157 2.55 -5.36 29.24
CA SER A 157 3.91 -4.83 29.04
C SER A 157 4.48 -5.09 27.66
N ALA A 158 3.92 -6.03 26.90
CA ALA A 158 4.26 -6.32 25.51
C ALA A 158 3.61 -5.33 24.53
N SER A 159 2.54 -4.65 24.95
CA SER A 159 1.73 -3.79 24.08
C SER A 159 2.58 -2.79 23.27
N GLY A 160 2.38 -2.78 21.96
CA GLY A 160 3.07 -1.87 21.02
C GLY A 160 4.58 -2.14 20.86
N THR A 161 5.11 -3.24 21.41
CA THR A 161 6.51 -3.58 21.16
C THR A 161 6.67 -4.29 19.81
N THR A 162 7.72 -3.92 19.09
CA THR A 162 8.07 -4.50 17.78
C THR A 162 9.47 -5.08 17.83
N TRP A 163 9.63 -6.31 17.33
CA TRP A 163 10.86 -7.07 17.45
C TRP A 163 11.28 -7.66 16.10
N TYR A 164 12.55 -7.52 15.78
CA TYR A 164 13.09 -7.82 14.45
C TYR A 164 14.29 -8.77 14.57
N ASN A 165 14.31 -9.77 13.71
CA ASN A 165 15.40 -10.74 13.71
C ASN A 165 16.63 -10.20 13.00
N TYR A 166 17.65 -9.86 13.78
CA TYR A 166 18.89 -9.25 13.26
C TYR A 166 19.75 -10.21 12.43
N ASN A 167 19.45 -11.52 12.41
CA ASN A 167 20.14 -12.49 11.56
C ASN A 167 19.68 -12.40 10.08
N VAL A 168 18.57 -11.74 9.81
CA VAL A 168 18.03 -11.58 8.46
C VAL A 168 18.60 -10.34 7.79
N ASP A 169 19.17 -10.51 6.59
CA ASP A 169 19.92 -9.45 5.91
C ASP A 169 19.10 -8.20 5.59
N ASN A 170 17.90 -8.37 5.08
CA ASN A 170 17.01 -7.25 4.76
C ASN A 170 16.53 -6.48 6.01
N ILE A 171 16.51 -7.12 7.18
CA ILE A 171 16.26 -6.45 8.46
C ILE A 171 17.45 -5.60 8.89
N ARG A 172 18.68 -6.05 8.66
CA ARG A 172 19.88 -5.26 9.00
C ARG A 172 20.07 -4.05 8.10
N SER A 173 19.65 -4.16 6.85
CA SER A 173 19.81 -3.12 5.84
C SER A 173 18.48 -2.92 5.08
N PRO A 174 17.42 -2.48 5.77
CA PRO A 174 16.15 -2.23 5.10
C PRO A 174 16.28 -1.06 4.12
N ASP A 175 15.70 -1.21 2.92
CA ASP A 175 15.64 -0.15 1.91
C ASP A 175 14.25 -0.09 1.27
N LYS A 176 13.96 1.04 0.62
CA LYS A 176 12.74 1.27 -0.14
C LYS A 176 12.54 0.15 -1.19
N MET A 177 11.33 -0.32 -1.35
CA MET A 177 10.93 -1.40 -2.27
C MET A 177 11.52 -2.77 -1.93
N GLU A 178 12.07 -2.97 -0.75
CA GLU A 178 12.58 -4.24 -0.25
C GLU A 178 11.76 -4.74 0.93
N TYR A 179 11.80 -6.05 1.16
CA TYR A 179 11.01 -6.72 2.20
C TYR A 179 11.29 -6.19 3.61
N GLY A 180 12.52 -5.73 3.89
CA GLY A 180 12.86 -5.17 5.20
C GLY A 180 12.14 -3.86 5.52
N ARG A 181 11.91 -2.98 4.54
CA ARG A 181 11.12 -1.76 4.73
C ARG A 181 9.62 -2.09 4.86
N GLU A 182 9.10 -3.02 4.05
CA GLU A 182 7.73 -3.51 4.19
C GLU A 182 7.53 -4.10 5.59
N THR A 183 8.47 -4.95 6.08
CA THR A 183 8.41 -5.53 7.43
C THR A 183 8.33 -4.45 8.51
N LEU A 184 9.15 -3.39 8.47
CA LEU A 184 9.05 -2.29 9.41
C LEU A 184 7.67 -1.63 9.41
N THR A 185 7.10 -1.40 8.23
CA THR A 185 5.78 -0.78 8.08
C THR A 185 4.66 -1.72 8.57
N HIS A 186 4.78 -3.03 8.28
CA HIS A 186 3.88 -4.09 8.74
C HIS A 186 3.83 -4.18 10.27
N GLU A 187 4.98 -4.29 10.94
CA GLU A 187 5.03 -4.41 12.40
C GLU A 187 4.52 -3.15 13.12
N ILE A 188 4.72 -1.98 12.52
CA ILE A 188 4.09 -0.74 13.02
C ILE A 188 2.56 -0.83 12.87
N GLY A 189 2.04 -1.42 11.78
CA GLY A 189 0.60 -1.67 11.61
C GLY A 189 0.02 -2.48 12.78
N HIS A 190 0.67 -3.57 13.17
CA HIS A 190 0.29 -4.32 14.36
C HIS A 190 0.34 -3.47 15.63
N ALA A 191 1.42 -2.72 15.85
CA ALA A 191 1.55 -1.83 17.00
C ALA A 191 0.50 -0.71 17.03
N LEU A 192 -0.20 -0.46 15.92
CA LEU A 192 -1.32 0.48 15.80
C LEU A 192 -2.70 -0.19 15.92
N GLY A 193 -2.79 -1.51 15.93
CA GLY A 193 -4.04 -2.25 16.10
C GLY A 193 -4.54 -3.02 14.89
N LEU A 194 -3.72 -3.16 13.84
CA LEU A 194 -4.06 -3.93 12.65
C LEU A 194 -3.66 -5.39 12.81
N ASN A 195 -4.55 -6.30 12.41
CA ASN A 195 -4.29 -7.74 12.29
C ASN A 195 -3.85 -8.09 10.86
N HIS A 196 -3.37 -9.31 10.65
CA HIS A 196 -3.34 -9.87 9.30
C HIS A 196 -4.77 -9.93 8.74
N PRO A 197 -4.95 -9.80 7.39
CA PRO A 197 -6.28 -9.89 6.80
C PRO A 197 -6.98 -11.22 7.06
N GLY A 198 -6.24 -12.33 7.08
CA GLY A 198 -6.72 -13.66 7.46
C GLY A 198 -6.34 -14.04 8.89
N ASP A 199 -6.81 -15.20 9.33
CA ASP A 199 -6.50 -15.78 10.64
C ASP A 199 -5.28 -16.72 10.51
N TYR A 200 -4.13 -16.14 10.31
CA TYR A 200 -2.85 -16.84 10.18
C TYR A 200 -1.72 -16.04 10.85
N ASN A 201 -0.75 -16.76 11.41
CA ASN A 201 0.47 -16.18 11.99
C ASN A 201 1.69 -17.01 11.58
N ALA A 202 2.87 -16.38 11.55
CA ALA A 202 4.11 -17.08 11.30
C ALA A 202 4.36 -18.12 12.42
N GLY A 203 4.69 -19.37 12.02
CA GLY A 203 4.93 -20.45 12.95
C GLY A 203 3.68 -21.22 13.39
N GLU A 204 2.50 -20.83 12.97
CA GLU A 204 1.24 -21.54 13.23
C GLU A 204 0.79 -22.33 11.98
N GLY A 205 1.12 -23.61 11.92
CA GLY A 205 0.82 -24.46 10.77
C GLY A 205 1.64 -24.09 9.53
N ASN A 206 1.09 -24.40 8.36
CA ASN A 206 1.65 -24.02 7.05
C ASN A 206 0.55 -23.30 6.23
N PRO A 207 0.20 -22.07 6.57
CA PRO A 207 -0.85 -21.35 5.86
C PRO A 207 -0.45 -21.10 4.40
N SER A 208 -1.44 -21.03 3.53
CA SER A 208 -1.30 -20.74 2.11
C SER A 208 -2.38 -19.75 1.66
N TYR A 209 -2.26 -19.19 0.46
CA TYR A 209 -3.32 -18.34 -0.09
C TYR A 209 -4.67 -19.08 -0.21
N ASN A 210 -4.70 -20.40 -0.22
CA ASN A 210 -5.96 -21.16 -0.21
C ASN A 210 -6.74 -21.00 1.11
N ASP A 211 -6.06 -20.63 2.19
CA ASP A 211 -6.62 -20.53 3.53
C ASP A 211 -7.10 -19.11 3.89
N VAL A 212 -6.96 -18.11 2.97
CA VAL A 212 -7.42 -16.75 3.22
C VAL A 212 -8.95 -16.66 3.29
N SER A 213 -9.44 -15.71 4.08
CA SER A 213 -10.87 -15.49 4.32
C SER A 213 -11.58 -14.83 3.14
N TYR A 214 -10.86 -14.03 2.34
CA TYR A 214 -11.39 -13.29 1.20
C TYR A 214 -10.32 -13.13 0.10
N ALA A 215 -10.76 -12.82 -1.11
CA ALA A 215 -9.92 -12.89 -2.30
C ALA A 215 -8.80 -11.85 -2.34
N GLU A 216 -9.05 -10.65 -1.81
CA GLU A 216 -8.11 -9.52 -1.84
C GLU A 216 -7.05 -9.56 -0.73
N ASP A 217 -7.00 -10.63 0.09
CA ASP A 217 -5.92 -10.83 1.05
C ASP A 217 -4.59 -11.11 0.34
N THR A 218 -3.99 -10.06 -0.17
CA THR A 218 -2.67 -10.06 -0.84
C THR A 218 -1.95 -8.73 -0.62
N ARG A 219 -0.63 -8.73 -0.83
CA ARG A 219 0.21 -7.51 -0.78
C ARG A 219 -0.17 -6.44 -1.81
N GLN A 220 -1.03 -6.77 -2.77
CA GLN A 220 -1.58 -5.78 -3.68
C GLN A 220 -2.48 -4.77 -2.95
N PHE A 221 -3.18 -5.22 -1.91
CA PHE A 221 -4.17 -4.42 -1.20
C PHE A 221 -3.78 -4.10 0.24
N SER A 222 -2.95 -4.92 0.87
CA SER A 222 -2.55 -4.72 2.27
C SER A 222 -1.13 -5.21 2.52
N ILE A 223 -0.30 -4.37 3.13
CA ILE A 223 1.02 -4.79 3.64
C ILE A 223 0.91 -5.75 4.82
N MET A 224 -0.28 -5.85 5.44
CA MET A 224 -0.52 -6.81 6.51
C MET A 224 -0.70 -8.25 5.99
N SER A 225 -0.79 -8.44 4.66
CA SER A 225 -0.92 -9.77 4.04
C SER A 225 0.44 -10.46 3.85
N TYR A 226 0.46 -11.77 4.06
CA TYR A 226 1.63 -12.61 3.74
C TYR A 226 1.70 -13.00 2.26
N TRP A 227 0.59 -12.85 1.52
CA TRP A 227 0.42 -13.43 0.20
C TRP A 227 0.85 -12.48 -0.90
N SER A 228 1.46 -13.06 -1.94
CA SER A 228 1.91 -12.29 -3.10
C SER A 228 0.74 -11.62 -3.83
N GLU A 229 0.98 -10.43 -4.31
CA GLU A 229 0.12 -9.66 -5.22
C GLU A 229 -0.29 -10.44 -6.46
N LYS A 230 0.51 -11.45 -6.85
CA LYS A 230 0.22 -12.30 -8.02
C LYS A 230 -1.04 -13.13 -7.88
N ASN A 231 -1.46 -13.43 -6.65
CA ASN A 231 -2.70 -14.16 -6.40
C ASN A 231 -3.96 -13.36 -6.82
N THR A 232 -3.84 -12.04 -6.90
CA THR A 232 -4.91 -11.14 -7.38
C THR A 232 -4.60 -10.48 -8.72
N GLY A 233 -3.60 -10.99 -9.46
CA GLY A 233 -3.25 -10.51 -10.79
C GLY A 233 -2.27 -9.34 -10.82
N GLY A 234 -1.81 -8.84 -9.67
CA GLY A 234 -0.73 -7.89 -9.57
C GLY A 234 0.62 -8.48 -9.98
N ASP A 235 1.57 -7.64 -10.31
CA ASP A 235 2.96 -8.04 -10.50
C ASP A 235 3.88 -6.87 -10.15
N PHE A 236 4.54 -6.98 -9.01
CA PHE A 236 5.49 -5.98 -8.50
C PHE A 236 6.94 -6.31 -8.89
N ASN A 237 7.14 -7.32 -9.74
CA ASN A 237 8.45 -7.76 -10.21
C ASN A 237 9.46 -8.01 -9.09
N GLY A 238 9.00 -8.60 -7.97
CA GLY A 238 9.83 -8.91 -6.80
C GLY A 238 10.10 -7.72 -5.88
N HIS A 239 9.50 -6.56 -6.13
CA HIS A 239 9.54 -5.42 -5.21
C HIS A 239 8.42 -5.51 -4.18
N TYR A 240 8.55 -4.71 -3.12
CA TYR A 240 7.63 -4.65 -1.98
C TYR A 240 7.18 -3.21 -1.73
N ALA A 241 5.95 -3.03 -1.24
CA ALA A 241 5.47 -1.71 -0.86
C ALA A 241 6.27 -1.14 0.33
N ALA A 242 6.62 0.13 0.27
CA ALA A 242 7.33 0.81 1.36
C ALA A 242 6.39 1.53 2.34
N ALA A 243 5.10 1.56 2.04
CA ALA A 243 4.05 2.27 2.78
C ALA A 243 2.74 1.46 2.74
N PRO A 244 1.77 1.78 3.62
CA PRO A 244 0.47 1.11 3.64
C PRO A 244 -0.25 1.16 2.30
N MET A 245 -1.00 0.10 2.00
CA MET A 245 -1.75 -0.05 0.77
C MET A 245 -3.24 0.24 0.99
N LEU A 246 -4.07 -0.01 0.00
CA LEU A 246 -5.46 0.45 -0.07
C LEU A 246 -6.32 0.05 1.14
N ASP A 247 -6.26 -1.24 1.54
CA ASP A 247 -7.06 -1.77 2.64
C ASP A 247 -6.49 -1.35 4.02
N ASP A 248 -5.17 -1.15 4.09
CA ASP A 248 -4.52 -0.62 5.29
C ASP A 248 -4.94 0.83 5.57
N ILE A 249 -5.14 1.64 4.52
CA ILE A 249 -5.63 3.01 4.64
C ILE A 249 -7.03 3.01 5.26
N ALA A 250 -7.94 2.20 4.75
CA ALA A 250 -9.28 2.07 5.31
C ALA A 250 -9.23 1.58 6.78
N ALA A 251 -8.39 0.59 7.07
CA ALA A 251 -8.21 0.03 8.41
C ALA A 251 -7.72 1.07 9.42
N ILE A 252 -6.65 1.79 9.10
CA ILE A 252 -6.07 2.77 10.05
C ILE A 252 -7.00 3.97 10.24
N GLN A 253 -7.69 4.40 9.17
CA GLN A 253 -8.66 5.49 9.25
C GLN A 253 -9.90 5.10 10.05
N ARG A 254 -10.33 3.84 9.98
CA ARG A 254 -11.39 3.31 10.85
C ARG A 254 -11.01 3.45 12.31
N LEU A 255 -9.78 3.12 12.70
CA LEU A 255 -9.33 3.21 14.10
C LEU A 255 -9.13 4.65 14.59
N TYR A 256 -8.48 5.51 13.79
CA TYR A 256 -8.01 6.82 14.27
C TYR A 256 -8.61 8.03 13.54
N GLY A 257 -9.46 7.81 12.55
CA GLY A 257 -9.99 8.86 11.67
C GLY A 257 -8.97 9.28 10.60
N ALA A 258 -9.46 9.70 9.46
CA ALA A 258 -8.64 10.14 8.34
C ALA A 258 -7.87 11.43 8.67
N ASN A 259 -6.61 11.51 8.24
CA ASN A 259 -5.82 12.75 8.34
C ASN A 259 -6.19 13.70 7.20
N MET A 260 -7.09 14.63 7.47
CA MET A 260 -7.57 15.62 6.51
C MET A 260 -6.66 16.86 6.42
N THR A 261 -5.46 16.79 6.98
CA THR A 261 -4.46 17.86 6.89
C THR A 261 -3.25 17.49 6.04
N THR A 262 -3.20 16.26 5.57
CA THR A 262 -2.11 15.73 4.75
C THR A 262 -2.30 16.17 3.31
N ARG A 263 -1.29 16.87 2.73
CA ARG A 263 -1.27 17.25 1.31
C ARG A 263 -2.56 17.92 0.85
N THR A 264 -2.89 19.06 1.45
CA THR A 264 -4.09 19.86 1.12
C THR A 264 -3.88 20.84 -0.02
N GLY A 265 -2.72 20.88 -0.62
CA GLY A 265 -2.35 21.69 -1.77
C GLY A 265 -1.99 20.82 -2.96
N ASP A 266 -1.75 21.42 -4.10
CA ASP A 266 -1.47 20.72 -5.37
C ASP A 266 -0.26 19.80 -5.24
N SER A 267 -0.51 18.49 -5.24
CA SER A 267 0.49 17.43 -5.07
C SER A 267 0.85 16.77 -6.41
N VAL A 268 2.11 16.40 -6.55
CA VAL A 268 2.61 15.64 -7.69
C VAL A 268 3.20 14.32 -7.21
N TYR A 269 2.70 13.23 -7.76
CA TYR A 269 3.11 11.85 -7.46
C TYR A 269 3.84 11.25 -8.64
N GLY A 270 4.96 10.60 -8.42
CA GLY A 270 5.80 10.01 -9.45
C GLY A 270 7.02 10.87 -9.77
N PHE A 271 7.20 11.25 -11.04
CA PHE A 271 8.25 12.17 -11.44
C PHE A 271 7.92 13.59 -11.00
N ASN A 272 8.95 14.38 -10.71
CA ASN A 272 8.79 15.77 -10.22
C ASN A 272 7.96 15.88 -8.92
N SER A 273 7.93 14.81 -8.13
CA SER A 273 7.17 14.78 -6.88
C SER A 273 7.58 15.90 -5.92
N ASN A 274 6.57 16.54 -5.34
CA ASN A 274 6.70 17.53 -4.27
C ASN A 274 6.17 17.03 -2.92
N THR A 275 5.94 15.70 -2.81
CA THR A 275 5.29 15.12 -1.62
C THR A 275 6.23 14.91 -0.44
N ASP A 276 7.56 15.03 -0.62
CA ASP A 276 8.58 14.71 0.38
C ASP A 276 8.45 13.25 0.92
N ARG A 277 7.96 12.35 0.09
CA ARG A 277 7.84 10.91 0.39
C ARG A 277 8.59 10.08 -0.64
N ASP A 278 9.49 9.24 -0.12
CA ASP A 278 10.32 8.38 -0.97
C ASP A 278 9.50 7.41 -1.82
N PHE A 279 8.44 6.85 -1.25
CA PHE A 279 7.57 5.87 -1.93
C PHE A 279 6.65 6.49 -3.00
N TYR A 280 6.40 7.79 -2.95
CA TYR A 280 5.68 8.53 -3.99
C TYR A 280 6.58 9.10 -5.09
N THR A 281 7.90 8.95 -4.98
CA THR A 281 8.86 9.64 -5.83
C THR A 281 9.64 8.68 -6.74
N ALA A 282 9.58 8.92 -8.04
CA ALA A 282 10.45 8.31 -9.05
C ALA A 282 11.45 9.34 -9.57
N THR A 283 12.73 8.95 -9.63
CA THR A 283 13.83 9.82 -10.12
C THR A 283 14.40 9.33 -11.45
N SER A 284 14.00 8.15 -11.90
CA SER A 284 14.39 7.57 -13.20
C SER A 284 13.38 6.48 -13.59
N SER A 285 13.37 6.12 -14.88
CA SER A 285 12.51 5.06 -15.42
C SER A 285 12.77 3.66 -14.84
N SER A 286 13.91 3.46 -14.19
CA SER A 286 14.23 2.20 -13.51
C SER A 286 13.72 2.12 -12.06
N LYS A 287 13.14 3.20 -11.54
CA LYS A 287 12.59 3.21 -10.16
C LYS A 287 11.14 2.78 -10.18
N ALA A 288 10.87 1.67 -9.50
CA ALA A 288 9.51 1.19 -9.28
C ALA A 288 8.72 2.16 -8.39
N LEU A 289 7.43 2.25 -8.66
CA LEU A 289 6.45 2.90 -7.78
C LEU A 289 5.46 1.83 -7.34
N ILE A 290 5.25 1.68 -6.05
CA ILE A 290 4.22 0.80 -5.46
C ILE A 290 3.63 1.58 -4.30
N PHE A 291 2.39 2.07 -4.47
CA PHE A 291 1.72 2.85 -3.44
C PHE A 291 0.21 2.94 -3.61
N SER A 292 -0.46 3.20 -2.50
CA SER A 292 -1.83 3.73 -2.48
C SER A 292 -1.78 5.19 -2.05
N VAL A 293 -2.44 6.08 -2.79
CA VAL A 293 -2.41 7.51 -2.46
C VAL A 293 -3.52 7.85 -1.47
N TRP A 294 -3.16 8.58 -0.42
CA TRP A 294 -4.06 9.37 0.41
C TRP A 294 -3.68 10.84 0.27
N ASP A 295 -4.63 11.65 -0.12
CA ASP A 295 -4.52 13.09 -0.29
C ASP A 295 -5.79 13.77 0.26
N ALA A 296 -5.64 14.86 1.00
CA ALA A 296 -6.76 15.52 1.64
C ALA A 296 -7.33 16.68 0.80
N GLY A 297 -6.78 16.91 -0.40
CA GLY A 297 -7.29 17.85 -1.38
C GLY A 297 -6.21 18.72 -1.99
N GLY A 298 -6.53 19.28 -3.11
CA GLY A 298 -5.66 20.07 -3.97
C GLY A 298 -6.13 19.99 -5.42
N ASN A 299 -5.24 20.25 -6.35
CA ASN A 299 -5.37 19.88 -7.76
C ASN A 299 -4.17 19.00 -8.11
N ASP A 300 -4.34 17.70 -8.01
CA ASP A 300 -3.29 16.72 -7.87
C ASP A 300 -2.95 16.03 -9.19
N THR A 301 -1.70 15.59 -9.34
CA THR A 301 -1.19 15.03 -10.59
C THR A 301 -0.43 13.73 -10.38
N PHE A 302 -0.81 12.69 -11.11
CA PHE A 302 0.07 11.56 -11.36
C PHE A 302 1.01 11.91 -12.51
N ASP A 303 2.27 12.24 -12.22
CA ASP A 303 3.32 12.44 -13.22
C ASP A 303 4.10 11.14 -13.42
N LEU A 304 3.75 10.41 -14.47
CA LEU A 304 4.36 9.15 -14.86
C LEU A 304 5.18 9.29 -16.15
N SER A 305 5.52 10.53 -16.50
CA SER A 305 6.13 10.95 -17.77
C SER A 305 7.51 10.33 -18.04
N GLY A 306 8.22 9.90 -17.02
CA GLY A 306 9.56 9.33 -17.16
C GLY A 306 9.59 7.85 -17.55
N TYR A 307 8.44 7.16 -17.62
CA TYR A 307 8.38 5.76 -18.03
C TYR A 307 8.22 5.60 -19.54
N SER A 308 8.76 4.51 -20.08
CA SER A 308 8.62 4.13 -21.51
C SER A 308 7.76 2.89 -21.73
N ASN A 309 7.31 2.25 -20.66
CA ASN A 309 6.37 1.15 -20.71
C ASN A 309 4.97 1.66 -21.04
N ASN A 310 4.17 0.83 -21.70
CA ASN A 310 2.73 1.09 -21.80
C ASN A 310 2.11 1.09 -20.41
N GLN A 311 1.34 2.10 -20.10
CA GLN A 311 0.72 2.27 -18.79
C GLN A 311 -0.82 2.23 -18.89
N ARG A 312 -1.47 1.83 -17.82
CA ARG A 312 -2.92 1.88 -17.66
C ARG A 312 -3.21 2.68 -16.40
N ILE A 313 -3.68 3.91 -16.57
CA ILE A 313 -3.85 4.88 -15.50
C ILE A 313 -5.34 5.14 -15.30
N ASN A 314 -5.85 4.88 -14.11
CA ASN A 314 -7.24 5.09 -13.72
C ASN A 314 -7.30 6.03 -12.51
N LEU A 315 -7.91 7.20 -12.67
CA LEU A 315 -7.98 8.25 -11.65
C LEU A 315 -9.21 8.13 -10.75
N ASN A 316 -10.05 7.10 -10.91
CA ASN A 316 -11.18 6.88 -10.00
C ASN A 316 -10.69 6.40 -8.63
N GLU A 317 -11.35 6.84 -7.57
CA GLU A 317 -11.08 6.33 -6.22
C GLU A 317 -11.32 4.80 -6.14
N GLY A 318 -10.57 4.12 -5.30
CA GLY A 318 -10.63 2.66 -5.16
C GLY A 318 -10.00 1.88 -6.33
N SER A 319 -9.55 2.56 -7.40
CA SER A 319 -9.02 1.89 -8.59
C SER A 319 -7.53 1.55 -8.48
N LEU A 320 -7.11 0.63 -9.35
CA LEU A 320 -5.72 0.22 -9.56
C LEU A 320 -5.23 0.68 -10.93
N SER A 321 -3.95 1.01 -11.01
CA SER A 321 -3.23 1.37 -12.22
C SER A 321 -2.01 0.49 -12.43
N ASP A 322 -1.62 0.27 -13.70
CA ASP A 322 -0.40 -0.41 -14.11
C ASP A 322 0.65 0.64 -14.50
N VAL A 323 1.71 0.79 -13.74
CA VAL A 323 2.66 1.88 -13.87
C VAL A 323 4.09 1.36 -13.95
N GLY A 324 4.86 1.91 -14.89
CA GLY A 324 6.30 1.64 -15.01
C GLY A 324 6.65 0.19 -15.34
N GLY A 325 5.74 -0.55 -15.99
CA GLY A 325 5.90 -1.96 -16.34
C GLY A 325 5.50 -2.95 -15.26
N LEU A 326 5.01 -2.47 -14.11
CA LEU A 326 4.38 -3.28 -13.06
C LEU A 326 2.87 -3.36 -13.30
N LYS A 327 2.16 -4.21 -12.53
CA LYS A 327 0.72 -4.40 -12.64
C LYS A 327 0.03 -4.18 -11.30
N GLY A 328 -1.03 -3.36 -11.32
CA GLY A 328 -1.85 -3.07 -10.15
C GLY A 328 -1.05 -2.52 -8.96
N ASN A 329 -0.03 -1.73 -9.27
CA ASN A 329 0.99 -1.26 -8.32
C ASN A 329 0.73 0.15 -7.78
N VAL A 330 -0.20 0.89 -8.38
CA VAL A 330 -0.61 2.23 -7.93
C VAL A 330 -2.12 2.25 -7.76
N SER A 331 -2.59 2.75 -6.64
CA SER A 331 -4.03 2.85 -6.34
C SER A 331 -4.39 4.18 -5.66
N ILE A 332 -5.68 4.48 -5.65
CA ILE A 332 -6.24 5.70 -5.06
C ILE A 332 -7.20 5.30 -3.94
N ALA A 333 -6.98 5.79 -2.72
CA ALA A 333 -7.84 5.49 -1.60
C ALA A 333 -9.24 6.11 -1.77
N HIS A 334 -10.25 5.54 -1.09
CA HIS A 334 -11.59 6.11 -1.07
C HIS A 334 -11.57 7.52 -0.43
N GLY A 335 -12.33 8.42 -1.00
CA GLY A 335 -12.41 9.82 -0.58
C GLY A 335 -11.30 10.70 -1.15
N VAL A 336 -10.42 10.17 -2.01
CA VAL A 336 -9.35 10.92 -2.67
C VAL A 336 -9.72 11.21 -4.11
N THR A 337 -9.48 12.42 -4.55
CA THR A 337 -9.61 12.86 -5.95
C THR A 337 -8.23 13.21 -6.48
N ILE A 338 -7.82 12.61 -7.59
CA ILE A 338 -6.65 13.00 -8.37
C ILE A 338 -7.16 13.51 -9.71
N GLU A 339 -6.87 14.76 -10.03
CA GLU A 339 -7.47 15.43 -11.19
C GLU A 339 -6.68 15.16 -12.46
N ASN A 340 -5.36 14.96 -12.37
CA ASN A 340 -4.51 15.00 -13.55
C ASN A 340 -3.64 13.76 -13.67
N ALA A 341 -3.35 13.38 -14.91
CA ALA A 341 -2.38 12.33 -15.22
C ALA A 341 -1.52 12.71 -16.42
N ILE A 342 -0.23 12.40 -16.31
CA ILE A 342 0.75 12.51 -17.39
C ILE A 342 1.35 11.13 -17.61
N GLY A 343 1.08 10.52 -18.78
CA GLY A 343 1.69 9.29 -19.24
C GLY A 343 3.12 9.50 -19.74
N GLY A 344 3.72 8.44 -20.24
CA GLY A 344 5.13 8.41 -20.61
C GLY A 344 5.39 8.47 -22.13
N SER A 345 6.28 7.60 -22.57
CA SER A 345 6.56 7.44 -24.01
C SER A 345 6.06 6.10 -24.57
N GLY A 346 5.36 5.32 -23.77
CA GLY A 346 4.65 4.11 -24.20
C GLY A 346 3.31 4.44 -24.84
N ASN A 347 2.53 3.41 -25.15
CA ASN A 347 1.11 3.57 -25.52
C ASN A 347 0.30 3.48 -24.23
N ASP A 348 -0.19 4.60 -23.75
CA ASP A 348 -0.80 4.74 -22.43
C ASP A 348 -2.34 4.84 -22.54
N LEU A 349 -3.04 4.13 -21.68
CA LEU A 349 -4.49 4.27 -21.51
C LEU A 349 -4.77 5.09 -20.25
N LEU A 350 -5.42 6.24 -20.38
CA LEU A 350 -5.74 7.13 -19.28
C LEU A 350 -7.25 7.25 -19.11
N ILE A 351 -7.73 6.97 -17.90
CA ILE A 351 -9.13 7.14 -17.50
C ILE A 351 -9.19 8.19 -16.38
N GLY A 352 -9.93 9.26 -16.64
CA GLY A 352 -10.25 10.30 -15.66
C GLY A 352 -11.40 9.90 -14.73
N ASN A 353 -11.79 10.82 -13.90
CA ASN A 353 -12.89 10.69 -12.94
C ASN A 353 -13.93 11.82 -13.11
N GLY A 354 -14.86 11.97 -12.19
CA GLY A 354 -15.90 13.00 -12.23
C GLY A 354 -15.43 14.45 -12.01
N ALA A 355 -14.14 14.68 -11.73
CA ALA A 355 -13.56 16.02 -11.62
C ALA A 355 -13.21 16.60 -13.00
N ASP A 356 -12.81 17.88 -13.04
CA ASP A 356 -12.21 18.50 -14.23
C ASP A 356 -10.79 17.95 -14.42
N ASN A 357 -10.60 17.05 -15.39
CA ASN A 357 -9.34 16.32 -15.59
C ASN A 357 -8.45 16.97 -16.68
N VAL A 358 -7.13 16.92 -16.44
CA VAL A 358 -6.12 17.16 -17.48
C VAL A 358 -5.35 15.87 -17.73
N LEU A 359 -5.65 15.18 -18.83
CA LEU A 359 -5.03 13.93 -19.22
C LEU A 359 -4.03 14.14 -20.37
N ARG A 360 -2.75 13.88 -20.13
CA ARG A 360 -1.67 13.98 -21.12
C ARG A 360 -1.05 12.61 -21.33
N GLY A 361 -1.25 12.01 -22.51
CA GLY A 361 -0.69 10.69 -22.82
C GLY A 361 0.83 10.70 -22.91
N GLY A 362 1.40 11.74 -23.49
CA GLY A 362 2.84 11.81 -23.77
C GLY A 362 3.13 11.48 -25.22
N ALA A 363 4.13 10.63 -25.47
CA ALA A 363 4.41 10.12 -26.80
C ALA A 363 3.83 8.71 -26.93
N GLY A 364 3.29 8.38 -28.11
CA GLY A 364 2.67 7.08 -28.35
C GLY A 364 1.23 7.20 -28.84
N LEU A 365 0.50 6.08 -28.84
CA LEU A 365 -0.92 6.03 -29.10
C LEU A 365 -1.65 5.98 -27.73
N ASP A 366 -2.25 7.10 -27.32
CA ASP A 366 -2.72 7.31 -25.96
C ASP A 366 -4.22 7.60 -25.92
N PRO A 367 -5.08 6.57 -25.88
CA PRO A 367 -6.50 6.79 -25.65
C PRO A 367 -6.75 7.38 -24.25
N ARG A 368 -7.59 8.41 -24.19
CA ARG A 368 -7.95 9.14 -22.97
C ARG A 368 -9.46 9.25 -22.87
N PHE A 369 -9.99 8.93 -21.69
CA PHE A 369 -11.42 8.91 -21.42
C PHE A 369 -11.70 9.62 -20.10
N SER A 370 -12.63 10.58 -20.11
CA SER A 370 -13.11 11.24 -18.90
C SER A 370 -14.47 11.84 -19.21
N ASP A 371 -15.35 11.89 -18.24
CA ASP A 371 -16.65 12.56 -18.35
C ASP A 371 -16.51 14.06 -18.52
N ARG A 372 -15.36 14.65 -18.13
CA ARG A 372 -15.04 16.08 -18.17
C ARG A 372 -13.60 16.34 -18.60
N CYS A 373 -13.20 15.89 -19.80
CA CYS A 373 -11.91 16.27 -20.38
C CYS A 373 -11.92 17.72 -20.89
N ARG A 374 -10.89 18.48 -20.58
CA ARG A 374 -10.56 19.78 -21.19
C ARG A 374 -9.42 19.63 -22.18
#